data_74a7cd686374f8231ecc28f859b7b7f7
#
_entry.id   74a7cd686374f8231ecc28f859b7b7f7
#
_cell.length_a   1.000
_cell.length_b   1.000
_cell.length_c   1.000
_cell.angle_alpha   90.00
_cell.angle_beta   90.00
_cell.angle_gamma   90.00
#
_symmetry.space_group_name_H-M   'P 1'
#
loop_
_entity.id
_entity.type
_entity.pdbx_description
1 polymer ?
#
loop_
_entity_poly.entity_id
_entity_poly.type
_entity_poly.pdbx_seq_one_letter_code
_entity_poly.pdbx_strand_id
1 'polypeptide(L)'
;MKLLSFLCSTLLLTTIAAQITTSQYDNQRTGATLTERTLTPQNVNPKTFGKLGAFKVDGAVYAQPLFLPALDIPGKGRHDVLFVATEHDSVYAFDADRPADPPLWHVSFLDQARGITTVPASDTQCPFIQPEVGITSTPVLDLKTGTLYALARAMAAHTLTLSLIHI
;
A
#
# COMPACT_ATOMS: atom_id res chain seq x y z
N MET A 1 39.37 23.17 42.23
CA MET A 1 39.21 22.15 41.17
C MET A 1 37.74 22.11 40.78
N LYS A 2 37.34 22.70 39.60
CA LYS A 2 35.95 22.67 39.11
C LYS A 2 35.86 21.56 38.07
N LEU A 3 35.10 20.48 38.37
CA LEU A 3 34.77 19.47 37.42
C LEU A 3 33.76 20.05 36.40
N LEU A 4 34.19 20.15 35.18
CA LEU A 4 33.31 20.46 34.04
C LEU A 4 32.67 19.15 33.59
N SER A 5 31.36 18.97 33.87
CA SER A 5 30.58 17.83 33.44
C SER A 5 30.19 18.07 31.98
N PHE A 6 30.80 17.32 31.06
CA PHE A 6 30.46 17.35 29.61
C PHE A 6 29.21 16.48 29.41
N LEU A 7 28.06 17.13 29.25
CA LEU A 7 26.82 16.47 28.89
C LEU A 7 26.86 16.13 27.38
N CYS A 8 27.21 14.89 27.07
CA CYS A 8 27.19 14.38 25.70
C CYS A 8 25.72 14.14 25.30
N SER A 9 25.13 15.11 24.61
CA SER A 9 23.77 14.99 24.05
C SER A 9 23.85 14.10 22.82
N THR A 10 23.50 12.83 22.96
CA THR A 10 23.33 11.92 21.82
C THR A 10 22.10 12.34 21.02
N LEU A 11 22.34 12.99 19.90
CA LEU A 11 21.31 13.27 18.90
C LEU A 11 20.86 11.94 18.28
N LEU A 12 19.73 11.40 18.70
CA LEU A 12 19.07 10.29 18.03
C LEU A 12 18.59 10.79 16.66
N LEU A 13 19.35 10.50 15.61
CA LEU A 13 18.89 10.62 14.25
C LEU A 13 17.78 9.58 14.03
N THR A 14 16.53 9.98 14.18
CA THR A 14 15.41 9.19 13.69
C THR A 14 15.46 9.21 12.17
N THR A 15 15.80 8.09 11.57
CA THR A 15 15.63 7.87 10.14
C THR A 15 14.13 7.94 9.85
N ILE A 16 13.67 9.03 9.25
CA ILE A 16 12.31 9.12 8.73
C ILE A 16 12.30 8.23 7.49
N ALA A 17 11.82 7.00 7.62
CA ALA A 17 11.56 6.14 6.47
C ALA A 17 10.47 6.78 5.60
N ALA A 18 10.63 6.74 4.28
CA ALA A 18 9.63 7.24 3.36
C ALA A 18 8.31 6.50 3.58
N GLN A 19 7.20 7.22 3.67
CA GLN A 19 5.86 6.66 3.73
C GLN A 19 5.07 7.12 2.50
N ILE A 20 4.21 6.23 1.98
CA ILE A 20 3.35 6.51 0.83
C ILE A 20 1.92 6.26 1.28
N THR A 21 1.18 7.32 1.54
CA THR A 21 -0.17 7.25 2.14
C THR A 21 -1.30 7.51 1.16
N THR A 22 -0.97 7.95 -0.05
CA THR A 22 -1.94 8.27 -1.11
C THR A 22 -1.25 8.30 -2.48
N SER A 23 -2.02 8.50 -3.54
CA SER A 23 -1.50 8.64 -4.91
C SER A 23 -0.45 9.75 -5.01
N GLN A 24 0.63 9.50 -5.76
CA GLN A 24 1.76 10.40 -5.95
C GLN A 24 2.44 10.82 -4.64
N TYR A 25 2.58 9.87 -3.70
CA TYR A 25 3.26 9.94 -2.40
C TYR A 25 2.54 10.71 -1.30
N ASP A 26 2.02 11.91 -1.57
CA ASP A 26 1.49 12.81 -0.57
C ASP A 26 0.23 13.58 -1.03
N ASN A 27 -0.37 14.34 -0.13
CA ASN A 27 -1.55 15.14 -0.42
C ASN A 27 -1.30 16.27 -1.43
N GLN A 28 -0.04 16.66 -1.65
CA GLN A 28 0.35 17.69 -2.62
C GLN A 28 0.57 17.08 -4.02
N ARG A 29 0.50 15.74 -4.12
CA ARG A 29 0.69 15.00 -5.39
C ARG A 29 2.03 15.29 -6.06
N THR A 30 3.09 15.37 -5.26
CA THR A 30 4.43 15.73 -5.76
C THR A 30 5.06 14.63 -6.64
N GLY A 31 4.69 13.37 -6.43
CA GLY A 31 5.28 12.22 -7.12
C GLY A 31 6.78 12.05 -6.84
N ALA A 32 7.28 12.67 -5.76
CA ALA A 32 8.71 12.74 -5.47
C ALA A 32 9.03 12.37 -4.02
N THR A 33 10.10 11.61 -3.82
CA THR A 33 10.75 11.40 -2.53
C THR A 33 11.99 12.28 -2.44
N LEU A 34 11.87 13.44 -1.79
CA LEU A 34 12.99 14.40 -1.67
C LEU A 34 13.99 14.04 -0.57
N THR A 35 13.68 13.04 0.24
CA THR A 35 14.49 12.58 1.37
C THR A 35 15.24 11.27 1.07
N GLU A 36 15.23 10.79 -0.18
CA GLU A 36 15.96 9.60 -0.59
C GLU A 36 17.46 9.79 -0.38
N ARG A 37 18.07 8.86 0.36
CA ARG A 37 19.51 8.88 0.68
C ARG A 37 20.19 7.54 0.42
N THR A 38 19.41 6.49 0.20
CA THR A 38 19.90 5.13 0.03
C THR A 38 20.15 4.81 -1.43
N LEU A 39 19.19 5.15 -2.29
CA LEU A 39 19.30 4.92 -3.73
C LEU A 39 19.99 6.10 -4.40
N THR A 40 21.08 5.79 -5.12
CA THR A 40 21.90 6.79 -5.81
C THR A 40 22.17 6.32 -7.25
N PRO A 41 22.51 7.22 -8.18
CA PRO A 41 22.91 6.80 -9.53
C PRO A 41 24.09 5.80 -9.57
N GLN A 42 24.88 5.75 -8.49
CA GLN A 42 26.02 4.85 -8.39
C GLN A 42 25.62 3.43 -8.00
N ASN A 43 24.62 3.26 -7.13
CA ASN A 43 24.19 1.95 -6.64
C ASN A 43 22.95 1.39 -7.37
N VAL A 44 22.18 2.21 -8.09
CA VAL A 44 21.10 1.75 -8.96
C VAL A 44 21.64 1.42 -10.34
N ASN A 45 22.13 0.20 -10.50
CA ASN A 45 22.71 -0.31 -11.74
C ASN A 45 22.44 -1.83 -11.89
N PRO A 46 22.61 -2.43 -13.07
CA PRO A 46 22.25 -3.83 -13.32
C PRO A 46 22.97 -4.88 -12.43
N LYS A 47 24.04 -4.50 -11.75
CA LYS A 47 24.80 -5.42 -10.88
C LYS A 47 24.32 -5.41 -9.43
N THR A 48 23.77 -4.29 -8.99
CA THR A 48 23.43 -4.05 -7.57
C THR A 48 21.96 -3.76 -7.32
N PHE A 49 21.17 -3.56 -8.38
CA PHE A 49 19.75 -3.30 -8.29
C PHE A 49 18.96 -4.34 -9.10
N GLY A 50 17.96 -4.97 -8.48
CA GLY A 50 17.17 -6.00 -9.15
C GLY A 50 15.92 -6.39 -8.36
N LYS A 51 15.17 -7.34 -8.89
CA LYS A 51 13.96 -7.88 -8.25
C LYS A 51 14.34 -8.67 -7.02
N LEU A 52 13.81 -8.31 -5.85
CA LEU A 52 13.98 -9.02 -4.58
C LEU A 52 12.93 -10.12 -4.39
N GLY A 53 11.72 -9.92 -4.89
CA GLY A 53 10.64 -10.88 -4.74
C GLY A 53 9.40 -10.50 -5.55
N ALA A 54 8.31 -11.19 -5.28
CA ALA A 54 6.99 -10.91 -5.86
C ALA A 54 5.89 -11.27 -4.86
N PHE A 55 4.90 -10.41 -4.75
CA PHE A 55 3.70 -10.65 -3.98
C PHE A 55 2.59 -11.15 -4.90
N LYS A 56 1.92 -12.23 -4.48
CA LYS A 56 0.83 -12.83 -5.27
C LYS A 56 -0.49 -12.16 -4.89
N VAL A 57 -1.23 -11.69 -5.89
CA VAL A 57 -2.56 -11.10 -5.76
C VAL A 57 -3.54 -11.76 -6.75
N ASP A 58 -4.83 -11.50 -6.59
CA ASP A 58 -5.91 -12.13 -7.35
C ASP A 58 -6.34 -11.38 -8.63
N GLY A 59 -5.93 -10.11 -8.78
CA GLY A 59 -6.33 -9.29 -9.91
C GLY A 59 -5.23 -8.37 -10.43
N ALA A 60 -5.53 -7.62 -11.47
CA ALA A 60 -4.64 -6.59 -11.97
C ALA A 60 -4.48 -5.45 -10.96
N VAL A 61 -3.30 -4.83 -10.92
CA VAL A 61 -2.98 -3.72 -10.02
C VAL A 61 -2.81 -2.45 -10.85
N TYR A 62 -3.80 -1.56 -10.80
CA TYR A 62 -3.74 -0.23 -11.40
C TYR A 62 -3.55 0.86 -10.33
N ALA A 63 -4.12 0.64 -9.15
CA ALA A 63 -3.91 1.50 -7.99
C ALA A 63 -2.43 1.53 -7.58
N GLN A 64 -1.90 2.69 -7.23
CA GLN A 64 -0.55 2.79 -6.69
C GLN A 64 -0.48 2.06 -5.34
N PRO A 65 0.48 1.12 -5.15
CA PRO A 65 0.72 0.53 -3.85
C PRO A 65 1.11 1.58 -2.81
N LEU A 66 0.59 1.42 -1.58
CA LEU A 66 0.90 2.31 -0.46
C LEU A 66 1.90 1.63 0.48
N PHE A 67 2.68 2.43 1.21
CA PHE A 67 3.71 1.90 2.09
C PHE A 67 3.74 2.64 3.43
N LEU A 68 3.73 1.86 4.52
CA LEU A 68 3.94 2.36 5.87
C LEU A 68 5.07 1.59 6.55
N PRO A 69 6.15 2.28 6.93
CA PRO A 69 7.20 1.65 7.72
C PRO A 69 6.75 1.45 9.16
N ALA A 70 7.23 0.36 9.75
CA ALA A 70 7.16 0.09 11.17
C ALA A 70 5.74 0.18 11.76
N LEU A 71 4.72 -0.29 11.01
CA LEU A 71 3.34 -0.36 11.46
C LEU A 71 3.13 -1.55 12.40
N ASP A 72 2.49 -1.31 13.53
CA ASP A 72 2.08 -2.37 14.45
C ASP A 72 0.78 -3.01 13.97
N ILE A 73 0.84 -4.28 13.56
CA ILE A 73 -0.33 -5.07 13.14
C ILE A 73 -0.83 -5.88 14.34
N PRO A 74 -2.10 -5.73 14.76
CA PRO A 74 -2.65 -6.45 15.89
C PRO A 74 -2.45 -7.97 15.78
N GLY A 75 -1.84 -8.56 16.81
CA GLY A 75 -1.54 -9.99 16.87
C GLY A 75 -0.42 -10.50 15.96
N LYS A 76 0.23 -9.63 15.17
CA LYS A 76 1.32 -10.00 14.26
C LYS A 76 2.63 -9.26 14.51
N GLY A 77 2.59 -8.16 15.27
CA GLY A 77 3.78 -7.37 15.58
C GLY A 77 4.05 -6.24 14.59
N ARG A 78 5.27 -5.74 14.59
CA ARG A 78 5.69 -4.56 13.84
C ARG A 78 6.31 -4.96 12.50
N HIS A 79 5.81 -4.39 11.41
CA HIS A 79 6.22 -4.69 10.04
C HIS A 79 6.35 -3.42 9.20
N ASP A 80 7.17 -3.49 8.18
CA ASP A 80 7.12 -2.55 7.06
C ASP A 80 6.03 -3.05 6.09
N VAL A 81 4.93 -2.31 5.97
CA VAL A 81 3.70 -2.81 5.34
C VAL A 81 3.49 -2.21 3.97
N LEU A 82 3.33 -3.09 2.98
CA LEU A 82 2.91 -2.75 1.62
C LEU A 82 1.42 -3.07 1.45
N PHE A 83 0.62 -2.05 1.14
CA PHE A 83 -0.80 -2.21 0.81
C PHE A 83 -0.99 -2.23 -0.70
N VAL A 84 -1.74 -3.22 -1.17
CA VAL A 84 -2.02 -3.40 -2.61
C VAL A 84 -3.51 -3.60 -2.80
N ALA A 85 -4.11 -2.81 -3.70
CA ALA A 85 -5.49 -2.97 -4.12
C ALA A 85 -5.56 -3.50 -5.55
N THR A 86 -6.56 -4.31 -5.85
CA THR A 86 -6.70 -4.98 -7.14
C THR A 86 -8.02 -4.67 -7.84
N GLU A 87 -8.05 -4.89 -9.15
CA GLU A 87 -9.29 -4.84 -9.93
C GLU A 87 -10.26 -6.00 -9.59
N HIS A 88 -9.83 -6.99 -8.80
CA HIS A 88 -10.70 -8.01 -8.22
C HIS A 88 -11.31 -7.59 -6.87
N ASP A 89 -11.43 -6.30 -6.63
CA ASP A 89 -11.99 -5.72 -5.40
C ASP A 89 -11.38 -6.29 -4.11
N SER A 90 -10.08 -6.57 -4.13
CA SER A 90 -9.33 -7.05 -2.99
C SER A 90 -8.33 -6.00 -2.50
N VAL A 91 -8.09 -5.96 -1.19
CA VAL A 91 -7.01 -5.20 -0.57
C VAL A 91 -6.15 -6.15 0.26
N TYR A 92 -4.86 -6.09 0.04
CA TYR A 92 -3.84 -6.88 0.72
C TYR A 92 -2.94 -5.98 1.56
N ALA A 93 -2.49 -6.48 2.70
CA ALA A 93 -1.33 -5.95 3.43
C ALA A 93 -0.25 -7.03 3.46
N PHE A 94 0.92 -6.72 2.94
CA PHE A 94 2.08 -7.61 2.93
C PHE A 94 3.19 -7.06 3.84
N ASP A 95 3.98 -7.96 4.42
CA ASP A 95 5.29 -7.62 4.96
C ASP A 95 6.23 -7.32 3.79
N ALA A 96 6.64 -6.07 3.65
CA ALA A 96 7.47 -5.63 2.52
C ALA A 96 8.83 -6.32 2.46
N ASP A 97 9.35 -6.76 3.62
CA ASP A 97 10.64 -7.45 3.74
C ASP A 97 10.54 -8.96 3.44
N ARG A 98 9.31 -9.50 3.36
CA ARG A 98 9.06 -10.95 3.21
C ARG A 98 8.13 -11.27 2.05
N PRO A 99 8.56 -11.05 0.81
CA PRO A 99 7.69 -11.22 -0.37
C PRO A 99 7.24 -12.66 -0.64
N ALA A 100 7.86 -13.65 0.03
CA ALA A 100 7.47 -15.06 -0.08
C ALA A 100 6.40 -15.48 0.93
N ASP A 101 6.17 -14.68 1.97
CA ASP A 101 5.21 -15.00 3.02
C ASP A 101 3.77 -14.68 2.58
N PRO A 102 2.78 -15.36 3.17
CA PRO A 102 1.38 -14.97 2.99
C PRO A 102 1.13 -13.52 3.43
N PRO A 103 0.06 -12.88 2.94
CA PRO A 103 -0.29 -11.53 3.37
C PRO A 103 -0.53 -11.49 4.89
N LEU A 104 -0.17 -10.38 5.51
CA LEU A 104 -0.49 -10.07 6.91
C LEU A 104 -2.01 -10.09 7.10
N TRP A 105 -2.74 -9.50 6.16
CA TRP A 105 -4.18 -9.66 6.02
C TRP A 105 -4.62 -9.43 4.58
N HIS A 106 -5.83 -9.92 4.29
CA HIS A 106 -6.50 -9.77 3.00
C HIS A 106 -7.99 -9.54 3.24
N VAL A 107 -8.57 -8.60 2.54
CA VAL A 107 -10.02 -8.33 2.53
C VAL A 107 -10.49 -8.31 1.08
N SER A 108 -11.56 -9.03 0.80
CA SER A 108 -12.29 -8.93 -0.47
C SER A 108 -13.63 -8.23 -0.22
N PHE A 109 -14.02 -7.34 -1.11
CA PHE A 109 -15.33 -6.71 -1.12
C PHE A 109 -16.37 -7.52 -1.91
N LEU A 110 -15.96 -8.64 -2.49
CA LEU A 110 -16.83 -9.56 -3.19
C LEU A 110 -17.49 -10.55 -2.22
N ASP A 111 -18.74 -10.87 -2.46
CA ASP A 111 -19.50 -11.90 -1.73
C ASP A 111 -20.43 -12.61 -2.71
N GLN A 112 -19.96 -13.68 -3.28
CA GLN A 112 -20.72 -14.45 -4.27
C GLN A 112 -22.03 -15.02 -3.70
N ALA A 113 -22.05 -15.38 -2.40
CA ALA A 113 -23.25 -15.88 -1.75
C ALA A 113 -24.36 -14.82 -1.67
N ARG A 114 -23.97 -13.54 -1.64
CA ARG A 114 -24.88 -12.38 -1.65
C ARG A 114 -25.03 -11.77 -3.05
N GLY A 115 -24.46 -12.39 -4.07
CA GLY A 115 -24.52 -11.89 -5.44
C GLY A 115 -23.65 -10.64 -5.67
N ILE A 116 -22.64 -10.39 -4.83
CA ILE A 116 -21.69 -9.29 -5.00
C ILE A 116 -20.50 -9.82 -5.80
N THR A 117 -20.36 -9.35 -7.03
CA THR A 117 -19.35 -9.82 -7.99
C THR A 117 -18.55 -8.64 -8.56
N THR A 118 -17.46 -8.93 -9.25
CA THR A 118 -16.72 -7.94 -10.03
C THR A 118 -17.57 -7.35 -11.16
N VAL A 119 -17.21 -6.18 -11.63
CA VAL A 119 -17.81 -5.55 -12.83
C VAL A 119 -17.01 -6.00 -14.05
N PRO A 120 -17.62 -6.74 -15.00
CA PRO A 120 -16.94 -7.09 -16.25
C PRO A 120 -16.49 -5.83 -17.01
N ALA A 121 -15.32 -5.86 -17.59
CA ALA A 121 -14.80 -4.74 -18.38
C ALA A 121 -15.72 -4.37 -19.54
N SER A 122 -16.42 -5.35 -20.13
CA SER A 122 -17.44 -5.14 -21.17
C SER A 122 -18.56 -4.19 -20.77
N ASP A 123 -18.86 -4.11 -19.47
CA ASP A 123 -19.97 -3.31 -18.94
C ASP A 123 -19.57 -1.85 -18.65
N THR A 124 -18.28 -1.50 -18.84
CA THR A 124 -17.72 -0.19 -18.43
C THR A 124 -17.34 0.62 -19.62
N GLN A 125 -17.49 0.52 -20.77
CA GLN A 125 -17.01 1.34 -21.91
C GLN A 125 -15.51 1.75 -21.79
N CYS A 126 -14.73 1.02 -20.98
CA CYS A 126 -13.30 1.25 -20.77
C CYS A 126 -12.51 0.05 -21.29
N PRO A 127 -11.91 0.12 -22.49
CA PRO A 127 -11.20 -1.02 -23.07
C PRO A 127 -9.82 -1.26 -22.47
N PHE A 128 -9.34 -0.35 -21.62
CA PHE A 128 -7.97 -0.37 -21.12
C PHE A 128 -7.79 -1.18 -19.82
N ILE A 129 -8.88 -1.44 -19.07
CA ILE A 129 -8.88 -2.24 -17.87
C ILE A 129 -9.54 -3.58 -18.18
N GLN A 130 -8.81 -4.67 -18.04
CA GLN A 130 -9.24 -6.01 -18.39
C GLN A 130 -8.80 -7.04 -17.36
N PRO A 131 -9.55 -8.13 -17.12
CA PRO A 131 -10.86 -8.48 -17.69
C PRO A 131 -12.04 -7.87 -16.93
N GLU A 132 -11.78 -7.23 -15.81
CA GLU A 132 -12.76 -6.71 -14.84
C GLU A 132 -12.30 -5.35 -14.29
N VAL A 133 -13.23 -4.62 -13.69
CA VAL A 133 -12.98 -3.32 -13.06
C VAL A 133 -13.42 -3.38 -11.59
N GLY A 134 -12.51 -3.04 -10.71
CA GLY A 134 -12.72 -3.03 -9.25
C GLY A 134 -12.10 -1.79 -8.60
N ILE A 135 -11.05 -1.98 -7.76
CA ILE A 135 -10.35 -0.86 -7.11
C ILE A 135 -9.27 -0.32 -8.05
N THR A 136 -9.66 0.57 -8.95
CA THR A 136 -8.74 1.22 -9.90
C THR A 136 -8.04 2.44 -9.28
N SER A 137 -8.75 3.20 -8.44
CA SER A 137 -8.19 4.39 -7.82
C SER A 137 -7.29 4.03 -6.64
N THR A 138 -6.18 4.74 -6.49
CA THR A 138 -5.28 4.55 -5.36
C THR A 138 -6.01 4.82 -4.04
N PRO A 139 -5.99 3.88 -3.07
CA PRO A 139 -6.52 4.10 -1.74
C PRO A 139 -5.83 5.25 -0.99
N VAL A 140 -6.40 5.62 0.15
CA VAL A 140 -5.83 6.64 1.04
C VAL A 140 -5.71 6.08 2.45
N LEU A 141 -4.54 6.26 3.07
CA LEU A 141 -4.30 5.91 4.47
C LEU A 141 -4.47 7.16 5.34
N ASP A 142 -5.43 7.13 6.26
CA ASP A 142 -5.54 8.10 7.34
C ASP A 142 -4.82 7.57 8.59
N LEU A 143 -3.63 8.08 8.82
CA LEU A 143 -2.79 7.65 9.93
C LEU A 143 -3.33 8.07 11.31
N LYS A 144 -4.26 9.04 11.37
CA LYS A 144 -4.85 9.48 12.63
C LYS A 144 -5.90 8.51 13.13
N THR A 145 -6.68 7.94 12.21
CA THR A 145 -7.76 7.02 12.52
C THR A 145 -7.38 5.55 12.32
N GLY A 146 -6.21 5.27 11.72
CA GLY A 146 -5.82 3.91 11.33
C GLY A 146 -6.80 3.34 10.28
N THR A 147 -7.21 4.14 9.31
CA THR A 147 -8.20 3.73 8.31
C THR A 147 -7.63 3.80 6.91
N LEU A 148 -7.80 2.72 6.14
CA LEU A 148 -7.56 2.69 4.71
C LEU A 148 -8.90 2.90 3.98
N TYR A 149 -8.96 3.94 3.16
CA TYR A 149 -10.12 4.25 2.33
C TYR A 149 -9.86 3.73 0.92
N ALA A 150 -10.68 2.80 0.45
CA ALA A 150 -10.65 2.26 -0.89
C ALA A 150 -12.02 2.43 -1.58
N LEU A 151 -12.02 2.75 -2.86
CA LEU A 151 -13.21 2.82 -3.68
C LEU A 151 -13.32 1.51 -4.47
N ALA A 152 -14.07 0.56 -3.96
CA ALA A 152 -14.37 -0.70 -4.63
C ALA A 152 -15.56 -0.53 -5.57
N ARG A 153 -15.47 -1.14 -6.75
CA ARG A 153 -16.51 -1.12 -7.78
C ARG A 153 -17.04 -2.53 -8.00
N ALA A 154 -18.06 -2.91 -7.22
CA ALA A 154 -18.67 -4.21 -7.30
C ALA A 154 -20.09 -4.14 -7.88
N MET A 155 -20.53 -5.23 -8.47
CA MET A 155 -21.91 -5.44 -8.91
C MET A 155 -22.70 -6.13 -7.79
N ALA A 156 -23.75 -5.46 -7.30
CA ALA A 156 -24.72 -6.07 -6.40
C ALA A 156 -26.11 -5.75 -6.95
N ALA A 157 -26.80 -6.71 -7.54
CA ALA A 157 -28.14 -6.50 -8.13
C ALA A 157 -28.23 -5.23 -9.03
N HIS A 158 -27.17 -4.99 -9.85
CA HIS A 158 -27.00 -3.81 -10.72
C HIS A 158 -26.70 -2.48 -10.01
N THR A 159 -26.25 -2.51 -8.74
CA THR A 159 -25.89 -1.31 -7.97
C THR A 159 -24.40 -1.28 -7.65
N LEU A 160 -23.75 -0.11 -7.79
CA LEU A 160 -22.37 0.12 -7.39
C LEU A 160 -22.28 0.32 -5.87
N THR A 161 -21.27 -0.28 -5.23
CA THR A 161 -21.06 -0.19 -3.77
C THR A 161 -19.68 0.40 -3.46
N LEU A 162 -19.64 1.30 -2.46
CA LEU A 162 -18.42 1.88 -1.88
C LEU A 162 -18.10 1.21 -0.55
N SER A 163 -16.84 0.88 -0.31
CA SER A 163 -16.41 0.21 0.93
C SER A 163 -15.17 0.86 1.57
N LEU A 164 -15.09 0.74 2.90
CA LEU A 164 -14.02 1.26 3.76
C LEU A 164 -13.43 0.15 4.62
N ILE A 165 -12.12 0.21 4.90
CA ILE A 165 -11.41 -0.75 5.76
C ILE A 165 -10.68 -0.01 6.88
N HIS A 166 -10.78 -0.53 8.11
CA HIS A 166 -9.88 -0.16 9.22
C HIS A 166 -8.65 -1.06 9.24
N ILE A 167 -7.48 -0.46 9.46
CA ILE A 167 -6.17 -1.14 9.59
C ILE A 167 -5.70 -1.16 11.03
#